data_daaab94f9dbe52546e6db2c8ed934222
#
_entry.id   daaab94f9dbe52546e6db2c8ed934222
#
_cell.length_a   1.000
_cell.length_b   1.000
_cell.length_c   1.000
_cell.angle_alpha   90.00
_cell.angle_beta   90.00
_cell.angle_gamma   90.00
#
_symmetry.space_group_name_H-M   'P 1'
#
loop_
_entity.id
_entity.type
_entity.pdbx_description
1 polymer ?
#
loop_
_entity_poly.entity_id
_entity_poly.type
_entity_poly.pdbx_seq_one_letter_code
_entity_poly.pdbx_strand_id
1 'polypeptide(L)'
;WLLMAASGLTNVGFNWAVTVGDVVRVVLLFYLMPLWAVLLAWPLLHEKPTVASLSRMLLALAGVVIVLKTPGSAWPVPESGADWLALMGGFCFALTNILLRRLNHTPATSRVLAMFCGGALMATAAACIGFARGVVALPPAPSASWLVFAVALSLAFLIGNLALQYGAARLSSHGTALIMLSEVVFASASSVALGAAALTGRIWLGGSLILLAALWSALSNDGPAPKRSPTKCQGAN
;
A
#
# COMPACT_ATOMS: atom_id res chain seq x y z
N TRP A 1 -11.68 12.57 -8.70
CA TRP A 1 -10.34 12.95 -9.19
C TRP A 1 -9.25 12.57 -8.19
N LEU A 2 -9.40 12.94 -6.90
CA LEU A 2 -8.38 12.65 -5.88
C LEU A 2 -8.17 11.14 -5.69
N LEU A 3 -9.22 10.33 -5.72
CA LEU A 3 -9.14 8.86 -5.67
C LEU A 3 -8.36 8.31 -6.87
N MET A 4 -8.60 8.84 -8.08
CA MET A 4 -7.87 8.46 -9.29
C MET A 4 -6.38 8.77 -9.15
N ALA A 5 -6.04 9.98 -8.72
CA ALA A 5 -4.65 10.40 -8.53
C ALA A 5 -3.96 9.56 -7.45
N ALA A 6 -4.59 9.37 -6.28
CA ALA A 6 -4.00 8.61 -5.17
C ALA A 6 -3.76 7.14 -5.56
N SER A 7 -4.75 6.47 -6.16
CA SER A 7 -4.59 5.07 -6.59
C SER A 7 -3.57 4.92 -7.71
N GLY A 8 -3.55 5.85 -8.66
CA GLY A 8 -2.57 5.85 -9.74
C GLY A 8 -1.13 6.06 -9.25
N LEU A 9 -0.92 7.03 -8.35
CA LEU A 9 0.38 7.27 -7.73
C LEU A 9 0.82 6.11 -6.84
N THR A 10 -0.10 5.41 -6.19
CA THR A 10 0.21 4.17 -5.47
C THR A 10 0.84 3.14 -6.41
N ASN A 11 0.18 2.89 -7.55
CA ASN A 11 0.66 1.90 -8.52
C ASN A 11 2.01 2.30 -9.12
N VAL A 12 2.14 3.53 -9.59
CA VAL A 12 3.39 4.02 -10.18
C VAL A 12 4.51 4.02 -9.14
N GLY A 13 4.26 4.56 -7.95
CA GLY A 13 5.26 4.65 -6.89
C GLY A 13 5.77 3.28 -6.45
N PHE A 14 4.87 2.35 -6.17
CA PHE A 14 5.27 1.01 -5.74
C PHE A 14 5.97 0.21 -6.85
N ASN A 15 5.34 0.10 -8.02
CA ASN A 15 5.90 -0.73 -9.10
C ASN A 15 7.25 -0.17 -9.60
N TRP A 16 7.40 1.14 -9.72
CA TRP A 16 8.68 1.73 -10.11
C TRP A 16 9.73 1.52 -9.03
N ALA A 17 9.38 1.74 -7.74
CA ALA A 17 10.31 1.50 -6.64
C ALA A 17 10.86 0.06 -6.64
N VAL A 18 9.99 -0.95 -6.85
CA VAL A 18 10.38 -2.37 -6.90
C VAL A 18 11.30 -2.66 -8.10
N THR A 19 11.14 -1.95 -9.23
CA THR A 19 12.01 -2.18 -10.41
C THR A 19 13.39 -1.57 -10.29
N VAL A 20 13.55 -0.50 -9.50
CA VAL A 20 14.84 0.23 -9.40
C VAL A 20 15.52 0.10 -8.05
N GLY A 21 14.85 -0.45 -7.04
CA GLY A 21 15.34 -0.60 -5.67
C GLY A 21 15.40 -2.05 -5.18
N ASP A 22 15.89 -2.21 -3.95
CA ASP A 22 15.80 -3.50 -3.25
C ASP A 22 14.33 -3.80 -2.89
N VAL A 23 13.81 -4.91 -3.41
CA VAL A 23 12.41 -5.28 -3.29
C VAL A 23 11.96 -5.37 -1.83
N VAL A 24 12.76 -5.99 -0.96
CA VAL A 24 12.41 -6.16 0.46
C VAL A 24 12.34 -4.82 1.16
N ARG A 25 13.33 -3.95 0.94
CA ARG A 25 13.37 -2.61 1.50
C ARG A 25 12.19 -1.75 1.03
N VAL A 26 11.89 -1.79 -0.27
CA VAL A 26 10.75 -1.08 -0.87
C VAL A 26 9.42 -1.54 -0.26
N VAL A 27 9.21 -2.86 -0.17
CA VAL A 27 7.99 -3.43 0.43
C VAL A 27 7.85 -3.02 1.89
N LEU A 28 8.92 -3.08 2.68
CA LEU A 28 8.90 -2.67 4.09
C LEU A 28 8.56 -1.18 4.25
N LEU A 29 9.15 -0.30 3.43
CA LEU A 29 8.85 1.14 3.44
C LEU A 29 7.40 1.42 3.00
N PHE A 30 6.90 0.69 2.02
CA PHE A 30 5.49 0.79 1.62
C PHE A 30 4.54 0.38 2.75
N TYR A 31 4.92 -0.61 3.55
CA TYR A 31 4.14 -1.06 4.72
C TYR A 31 4.10 -0.07 5.90
N LEU A 32 4.64 1.15 5.73
CA LEU A 32 4.31 2.29 6.59
C LEU A 32 2.88 2.79 6.38
N MET A 33 2.13 2.21 5.47
CA MET A 33 0.74 2.61 5.20
C MET A 33 -0.16 2.71 6.44
N PRO A 34 -0.04 1.88 7.52
CA PRO A 34 -0.83 2.06 8.74
C PRO A 34 -0.51 3.35 9.49
N LEU A 35 0.76 3.79 9.44
CA LEU A 35 1.19 5.08 9.98
C LEU A 35 0.48 6.22 9.25
N TRP A 36 0.55 6.22 7.92
CA TRP A 36 -0.11 7.21 7.10
C TRP A 36 -1.62 7.19 7.28
N ALA A 37 -2.22 6.00 7.43
CA ALA A 37 -3.65 5.85 7.67
C ALA A 37 -4.08 6.55 8.98
N VAL A 38 -3.32 6.40 10.07
CA VAL A 38 -3.60 7.08 11.34
C VAL A 38 -3.46 8.61 11.20
N LEU A 39 -2.39 9.06 10.56
CA LEU A 39 -2.13 10.49 10.36
C LEU A 39 -3.21 11.15 9.47
N LEU A 40 -3.67 10.47 8.43
CA LEU A 40 -4.67 10.98 7.49
C LEU A 40 -6.10 10.83 8.02
N ALA A 41 -6.39 9.84 8.86
CA ALA A 41 -7.72 9.64 9.44
C ALA A 41 -8.14 10.82 10.31
N TRP A 42 -7.21 11.43 11.02
CA TRP A 42 -7.50 12.58 11.87
C TRP A 42 -8.10 13.76 11.07
N PRO A 43 -7.41 14.36 10.09
CA PRO A 43 -7.96 15.50 9.35
C PRO A 43 -9.09 15.15 8.36
N LEU A 44 -9.10 13.94 7.80
CA LEU A 44 -10.03 13.56 6.73
C LEU A 44 -11.30 12.88 7.24
N LEU A 45 -11.22 12.13 8.34
CA LEU A 45 -12.34 11.41 8.94
C LEU A 45 -12.73 11.96 10.31
N HIS A 46 -11.98 12.94 10.85
CA HIS A 46 -12.13 13.49 12.20
C HIS A 46 -12.02 12.41 13.31
N GLU A 47 -11.31 11.32 13.02
CA GLU A 47 -11.05 10.25 13.97
C GLU A 47 -9.80 10.60 14.78
N LYS A 48 -9.94 10.80 16.10
CA LYS A 48 -8.78 11.09 16.96
C LYS A 48 -7.94 9.83 17.13
N PRO A 49 -6.58 9.93 17.00
CA PRO A 49 -5.72 8.80 17.24
C PRO A 49 -5.85 8.32 18.69
N THR A 50 -5.97 7.01 18.87
CA THR A 50 -5.98 6.37 20.20
C THR A 50 -4.54 6.14 20.67
N VAL A 51 -4.36 5.92 21.97
CA VAL A 51 -3.04 5.56 22.54
C VAL A 51 -2.50 4.30 21.86
N ALA A 52 -3.36 3.33 21.57
CA ALA A 52 -2.99 2.10 20.88
C ALA A 52 -2.55 2.37 19.44
N SER A 53 -3.23 3.27 18.69
CA SER A 53 -2.79 3.64 17.34
C SER A 53 -1.45 4.40 17.34
N LEU A 54 -1.22 5.23 18.37
CA LEU A 54 0.03 5.93 18.56
C LEU A 54 1.19 4.97 18.87
N SER A 55 0.96 3.98 19.72
CA SER A 55 1.97 2.94 20.03
C SER A 55 2.36 2.15 18.80
N ARG A 56 1.39 1.75 17.97
CA ARG A 56 1.64 1.07 16.69
C ARG A 56 2.43 1.95 15.71
N MET A 57 2.11 3.24 15.67
CA MET A 57 2.83 4.23 14.88
C MET A 57 4.30 4.33 15.32
N LEU A 58 4.57 4.40 16.62
CA LEU A 58 5.93 4.46 17.13
C LEU A 58 6.70 3.17 16.84
N LEU A 59 6.05 2.01 16.95
CA LEU A 59 6.65 0.72 16.63
C LEU A 59 7.04 0.63 15.13
N ALA A 60 6.14 1.07 14.24
CA ALA A 60 6.42 1.12 12.81
C ALA A 60 7.57 2.08 12.49
N LEU A 61 7.57 3.29 13.10
CA LEU A 61 8.64 4.26 12.94
C LEU A 61 10.00 3.71 13.40
N ALA A 62 10.05 3.03 14.55
CA ALA A 62 11.28 2.39 15.02
C ALA A 62 11.81 1.37 13.99
N GLY A 63 10.92 0.55 13.43
CA GLY A 63 11.27 -0.40 12.37
C GLY A 63 11.85 0.30 11.14
N VAL A 64 11.23 1.39 10.69
CA VAL A 64 11.71 2.17 9.55
C VAL A 64 13.06 2.80 9.79
N VAL A 65 13.27 3.41 10.95
CA VAL A 65 14.57 3.97 11.33
C VAL A 65 15.68 2.92 11.22
N ILE A 66 15.41 1.68 11.67
CA ILE A 66 16.35 0.57 11.58
C ILE A 66 16.61 0.16 10.12
N VAL A 67 15.57 0.08 9.28
CA VAL A 67 15.69 -0.29 7.86
C VAL A 67 16.44 0.77 7.06
N LEU A 68 16.14 2.05 7.31
CA LEU A 68 16.77 3.17 6.60
C LEU A 68 18.21 3.43 7.02
N LYS A 69 18.59 3.11 8.26
CA LYS A 69 19.94 3.36 8.75
C LYS A 69 20.94 2.45 8.06
N THR A 70 21.67 2.97 7.08
CA THR A 70 22.78 2.30 6.40
C THR A 70 24.11 2.46 7.16
N PRO A 71 25.08 1.53 7.00
CA PRO A 71 26.42 1.70 7.54
C PRO A 71 27.07 2.94 6.91
N GLY A 72 27.50 3.90 7.74
CA GLY A 72 28.12 5.14 7.27
C GLY A 72 27.17 6.33 7.14
N SER A 73 25.86 6.12 7.18
CA SER A 73 24.88 7.23 7.24
C SER A 73 24.73 7.74 8.67
N ALA A 74 24.83 9.06 8.86
CA ALA A 74 24.63 9.71 10.16
C ALA A 74 23.15 9.68 10.58
N TRP A 75 22.24 9.75 9.63
CA TRP A 75 20.78 9.84 9.84
C TRP A 75 20.02 8.76 9.08
N PRO A 76 18.90 8.22 9.63
CA PRO A 76 18.05 7.27 8.95
C PRO A 76 17.10 8.01 7.99
N VAL A 77 17.66 8.48 6.87
CA VAL A 77 16.88 9.16 5.82
C VAL A 77 16.77 8.27 4.57
N PRO A 78 15.73 8.45 3.74
CA PRO A 78 15.68 7.83 2.44
C PRO A 78 16.87 8.30 1.58
N GLU A 79 17.68 7.36 1.11
CA GLU A 79 18.92 7.65 0.35
C GLU A 79 18.71 7.49 -1.15
N SER A 80 17.74 6.67 -1.53
CA SER A 80 17.48 6.35 -2.93
C SER A 80 16.13 6.91 -3.41
N GLY A 81 16.02 7.13 -4.73
CA GLY A 81 14.75 7.44 -5.36
C GLY A 81 13.70 6.35 -5.14
N ALA A 82 14.11 5.09 -5.03
CA ALA A 82 13.23 3.97 -4.71
C ALA A 82 12.61 4.07 -3.31
N ASP A 83 13.39 4.50 -2.31
CA ASP A 83 12.88 4.73 -0.96
C ASP A 83 11.78 5.79 -0.94
N TRP A 84 12.01 6.91 -1.63
CA TRP A 84 11.01 7.99 -1.74
C TRP A 84 9.75 7.54 -2.48
N LEU A 85 9.90 6.77 -3.56
CA LEU A 85 8.78 6.21 -4.32
C LEU A 85 7.97 5.22 -3.47
N ALA A 86 8.65 4.39 -2.66
CA ALA A 86 8.00 3.45 -1.75
C ALA A 86 7.18 4.17 -0.67
N LEU A 87 7.78 5.19 -0.04
CA LEU A 87 7.09 6.01 0.97
C LEU A 87 5.89 6.76 0.38
N MET A 88 6.05 7.35 -0.80
CA MET A 88 4.97 8.02 -1.53
C MET A 88 3.87 7.03 -1.89
N GLY A 89 4.23 5.84 -2.39
CA GLY A 89 3.28 4.78 -2.72
C GLY A 89 2.46 4.36 -1.50
N GLY A 90 3.12 4.13 -0.34
CA GLY A 90 2.46 3.79 0.92
C GLY A 90 1.53 4.90 1.43
N PHE A 91 1.95 6.16 1.33
CA PHE A 91 1.11 7.33 1.64
C PHE A 91 -0.13 7.38 0.74
N CYS A 92 0.06 7.27 -0.58
CA CYS A 92 -1.03 7.31 -1.55
C CYS A 92 -1.99 6.12 -1.37
N PHE A 93 -1.46 4.94 -0.98
CA PHE A 93 -2.29 3.78 -0.66
C PHE A 93 -3.17 4.04 0.57
N ALA A 94 -2.61 4.59 1.64
CA ALA A 94 -3.38 4.96 2.82
C ALA A 94 -4.45 6.01 2.49
N LEU A 95 -4.09 7.02 1.70
CA LEU A 95 -5.03 8.04 1.22
C LEU A 95 -6.16 7.42 0.37
N THR A 96 -5.84 6.49 -0.52
CA THR A 96 -6.82 5.74 -1.32
C THR A 96 -7.82 5.03 -0.42
N ASN A 97 -7.35 4.31 0.60
CA ASN A 97 -8.23 3.59 1.53
C ASN A 97 -9.13 4.53 2.33
N ILE A 98 -8.63 5.68 2.77
CA ILE A 98 -9.42 6.69 3.48
C ILE A 98 -10.47 7.32 2.55
N LEU A 99 -10.09 7.62 1.31
CA LEU A 99 -11.02 8.14 0.32
C LEU A 99 -12.12 7.13 -0.02
N LEU A 100 -11.80 5.83 -0.12
CA LEU A 100 -12.80 4.78 -0.31
C LEU A 100 -13.78 4.71 0.86
N ARG A 101 -13.31 4.87 2.10
CA ARG A 101 -14.20 4.98 3.28
C ARG A 101 -15.08 6.22 3.23
N ARG A 102 -14.53 7.36 2.83
CA ARG A 102 -15.27 8.61 2.72
C ARG A 102 -16.30 8.59 1.58
N LEU A 103 -15.99 7.88 0.50
CA LEU A 103 -16.84 7.73 -0.69
C LEU A 103 -17.72 6.48 -0.63
N ASN A 104 -18.02 5.94 0.54
CA ASN A 104 -18.83 4.73 0.70
C ASN A 104 -20.25 4.85 0.14
N HIS A 105 -20.76 6.08 0.00
CA HIS A 105 -22.08 6.37 -0.58
C HIS A 105 -22.09 6.32 -2.12
N THR A 106 -20.91 6.32 -2.77
CA THR A 106 -20.82 6.23 -4.23
C THR A 106 -20.89 4.76 -4.67
N PRO A 107 -21.41 4.46 -5.87
CA PRO A 107 -21.46 3.10 -6.39
C PRO A 107 -20.07 2.46 -6.41
N ALA A 108 -19.98 1.16 -6.05
CA ALA A 108 -18.72 0.43 -6.03
C ALA A 108 -18.04 0.40 -7.41
N THR A 109 -18.84 0.26 -8.47
CA THR A 109 -18.37 0.28 -9.86
C THR A 109 -17.65 1.58 -10.23
N SER A 110 -18.19 2.73 -9.80
CA SER A 110 -17.57 4.04 -10.06
C SER A 110 -16.23 4.19 -9.32
N ARG A 111 -16.13 3.65 -8.10
CA ARG A 111 -14.88 3.67 -7.32
C ARG A 111 -13.81 2.79 -7.96
N VAL A 112 -14.19 1.57 -8.37
CA VAL A 112 -13.30 0.65 -9.07
C VAL A 112 -12.82 1.26 -10.39
N LEU A 113 -13.75 1.80 -11.19
CA LEU A 113 -13.40 2.46 -12.45
C LEU A 113 -12.43 3.62 -12.23
N ALA A 114 -12.69 4.47 -11.23
CA ALA A 114 -11.79 5.57 -10.89
C ALA A 114 -10.38 5.07 -10.53
N MET A 115 -10.25 3.98 -9.76
CA MET A 115 -8.95 3.41 -9.40
C MET A 115 -8.20 2.87 -10.62
N PHE A 116 -8.86 2.10 -11.49
CA PHE A 116 -8.23 1.55 -12.69
C PHE A 116 -7.88 2.64 -13.71
N CYS A 117 -8.77 3.60 -13.95
CA CYS A 117 -8.46 4.76 -14.81
C CYS A 117 -7.31 5.58 -14.23
N GLY A 118 -7.27 5.77 -12.91
CA GLY A 118 -6.17 6.45 -12.23
C GLY A 118 -4.84 5.73 -12.44
N GLY A 119 -4.82 4.41 -12.27
CA GLY A 119 -3.65 3.57 -12.54
C GLY A 119 -3.16 3.72 -13.98
N ALA A 120 -4.06 3.57 -14.96
CA ALA A 120 -3.73 3.68 -16.36
C ALA A 120 -3.20 5.07 -16.74
N LEU A 121 -3.89 6.14 -16.32
CA LEU A 121 -3.48 7.52 -16.62
C LEU A 121 -2.12 7.87 -16.00
N MET A 122 -1.92 7.54 -14.73
CA MET A 122 -0.66 7.86 -14.04
C MET A 122 0.51 7.02 -14.57
N ALA A 123 0.29 5.73 -14.89
CA ALA A 123 1.31 4.89 -15.50
C ALA A 123 1.70 5.41 -16.91
N THR A 124 0.71 5.80 -17.71
CA THR A 124 0.98 6.39 -19.03
C THR A 124 1.73 7.71 -18.92
N ALA A 125 1.31 8.60 -18.00
CA ALA A 125 2.00 9.87 -17.77
C ALA A 125 3.45 9.64 -17.30
N ALA A 126 3.66 8.71 -16.36
CA ALA A 126 5.00 8.36 -15.87
C ALA A 126 5.88 7.78 -16.99
N ALA A 127 5.33 6.91 -17.85
CA ALA A 127 6.02 6.37 -19.01
C ALA A 127 6.40 7.48 -20.01
N CYS A 128 5.49 8.37 -20.35
CA CYS A 128 5.76 9.50 -21.25
C CYS A 128 6.86 10.42 -20.72
N ILE A 129 6.81 10.75 -19.41
CA ILE A 129 7.85 11.56 -18.76
C ILE A 129 9.18 10.82 -18.76
N GLY A 130 9.18 9.52 -18.47
CA GLY A 130 10.36 8.68 -18.48
C GLY A 130 11.02 8.58 -19.85
N PHE A 131 10.23 8.46 -20.92
CA PHE A 131 10.71 8.49 -22.30
C PHE A 131 11.29 9.86 -22.67
N ALA A 132 10.57 10.94 -22.34
CA ALA A 132 11.05 12.29 -22.64
C ALA A 132 12.36 12.63 -21.94
N ARG A 133 12.62 12.03 -20.78
CA ARG A 133 13.87 12.21 -20.01
C ARG A 133 14.95 11.17 -20.33
N GLY A 134 14.68 10.22 -21.22
CA GLY A 134 15.61 9.14 -21.56
C GLY A 134 15.89 8.14 -20.43
N VAL A 135 15.05 8.14 -19.37
CA VAL A 135 15.18 7.24 -18.22
C VAL A 135 14.55 5.87 -18.49
N VAL A 136 13.55 5.83 -19.36
CA VAL A 136 12.83 4.61 -19.75
C VAL A 136 13.11 4.35 -21.22
N ALA A 137 13.52 3.12 -21.55
CA ALA A 137 13.67 2.69 -22.92
C ALA A 137 12.29 2.49 -23.56
N LEU A 138 12.23 2.69 -24.89
CA LEU A 138 11.03 2.35 -25.66
C LEU A 138 10.71 0.86 -25.46
N PRO A 139 9.42 0.49 -25.40
CA PRO A 139 9.05 -0.91 -25.32
C PRO A 139 9.59 -1.64 -26.56
N PRO A 140 10.02 -2.91 -26.40
CA PRO A 140 10.49 -3.71 -27.54
C PRO A 140 9.39 -3.84 -28.59
N ALA A 141 9.78 -4.07 -29.83
CA ALA A 141 8.82 -4.30 -30.91
C ALA A 141 7.83 -5.41 -30.52
N PRO A 142 6.54 -5.25 -30.81
CA PRO A 142 5.52 -6.23 -30.45
C PRO A 142 5.86 -7.61 -31.04
N SER A 143 6.04 -8.59 -30.15
CA SER A 143 6.19 -10.00 -30.53
C SER A 143 5.03 -10.79 -29.92
N ALA A 144 4.68 -11.92 -30.53
CA ALA A 144 3.60 -12.75 -30.03
C ALA A 144 3.84 -13.20 -28.59
N SER A 145 5.08 -13.57 -28.25
CA SER A 145 5.46 -13.95 -26.89
C SER A 145 5.30 -12.80 -25.89
N TRP A 146 5.78 -11.60 -26.24
CA TRP A 146 5.63 -10.42 -25.38
C TRP A 146 4.17 -10.06 -25.15
N LEU A 147 3.33 -10.10 -26.19
CA LEU A 147 1.90 -9.84 -26.09
C LEU A 147 1.19 -10.87 -25.20
N VAL A 148 1.51 -12.16 -25.35
CA VAL A 148 0.93 -13.22 -24.51
C VAL A 148 1.27 -12.99 -23.03
N PHE A 149 2.53 -12.69 -22.71
CA PHE A 149 2.92 -12.40 -21.33
C PHE A 149 2.26 -11.14 -20.78
N ALA A 150 2.18 -10.06 -21.57
CA ALA A 150 1.53 -8.82 -21.17
C ALA A 150 0.03 -9.02 -20.89
N VAL A 151 -0.68 -9.75 -21.76
CA VAL A 151 -2.10 -10.06 -21.58
C VAL A 151 -2.30 -10.99 -20.39
N ALA A 152 -1.50 -12.05 -20.25
CA ALA A 152 -1.58 -12.98 -19.14
C ALA A 152 -1.37 -12.26 -17.79
N LEU A 153 -0.36 -11.40 -17.70
CA LEU A 153 -0.08 -10.61 -16.51
C LEU A 153 -1.22 -9.63 -16.19
N SER A 154 -1.76 -8.95 -17.21
CA SER A 154 -2.88 -8.03 -17.05
C SER A 154 -4.13 -8.73 -16.55
N LEU A 155 -4.43 -9.93 -17.08
CA LEU A 155 -5.54 -10.77 -16.60
C LEU A 155 -5.30 -11.27 -15.18
N ALA A 156 -4.09 -11.70 -14.85
CA ALA A 156 -3.74 -12.13 -13.50
C ALA A 156 -3.93 -10.98 -12.48
N PHE A 157 -3.50 -9.77 -12.81
CA PHE A 157 -3.72 -8.58 -11.98
C PHE A 157 -5.21 -8.25 -11.83
N LEU A 158 -5.98 -8.31 -12.91
CA LEU A 158 -7.42 -8.07 -12.87
C LEU A 158 -8.13 -9.09 -11.97
N ILE A 159 -7.87 -10.38 -12.19
CA ILE A 159 -8.46 -11.47 -11.42
C ILE A 159 -8.05 -11.37 -9.94
N GLY A 160 -6.76 -11.13 -9.67
CA GLY A 160 -6.23 -10.96 -8.32
C GLY A 160 -6.89 -9.79 -7.58
N ASN A 161 -7.07 -8.65 -8.27
CA ASN A 161 -7.71 -7.48 -7.69
C ASN A 161 -9.22 -7.72 -7.42
N LEU A 162 -9.93 -8.37 -8.33
CA LEU A 162 -11.33 -8.74 -8.13
C LEU A 162 -11.48 -9.75 -7.00
N ALA A 163 -10.60 -10.74 -6.92
CA ALA A 163 -10.58 -11.72 -5.83
C ALA A 163 -10.30 -11.07 -4.48
N LEU A 164 -9.34 -10.13 -4.43
CA LEU A 164 -9.05 -9.35 -3.22
C LEU A 164 -10.27 -8.53 -2.77
N GLN A 165 -10.92 -7.83 -3.68
CA GLN A 165 -12.11 -7.04 -3.36
C GLN A 165 -13.27 -7.93 -2.89
N TYR A 166 -13.48 -9.07 -3.55
CA TYR A 166 -14.49 -10.06 -3.15
C TYR A 166 -14.19 -10.64 -1.77
N GLY A 167 -12.94 -11.01 -1.52
CA GLY A 167 -12.48 -11.54 -0.23
C GLY A 167 -12.57 -10.51 0.89
N ALA A 168 -12.09 -9.29 0.65
CA ALA A 168 -12.13 -8.21 1.63
C ALA A 168 -13.54 -7.81 2.05
N ALA A 169 -14.53 -8.00 1.17
CA ALA A 169 -15.94 -7.76 1.49
C ALA A 169 -16.57 -8.85 2.37
N ARG A 170 -15.97 -10.04 2.46
CA ARG A 170 -16.53 -11.23 3.14
C ARG A 170 -15.69 -11.73 4.31
N LEU A 171 -14.40 -11.47 4.27
CA LEU A 171 -13.48 -11.84 5.35
C LEU A 171 -13.57 -10.82 6.49
N SER A 172 -13.29 -11.28 7.69
CA SER A 172 -13.06 -10.38 8.82
C SER A 172 -11.85 -9.49 8.53
N SER A 173 -11.81 -8.31 9.15
CA SER A 173 -10.65 -7.41 9.03
C SER A 173 -9.33 -8.11 9.40
N HIS A 174 -9.38 -9.03 10.37
CA HIS A 174 -8.23 -9.85 10.78
C HIS A 174 -7.79 -10.81 9.68
N GLY A 175 -8.73 -11.52 9.03
CA GLY A 175 -8.40 -12.45 7.95
C GLY A 175 -7.79 -11.73 6.75
N THR A 176 -8.38 -10.61 6.33
CA THR A 176 -7.85 -9.78 5.24
C THR A 176 -6.43 -9.30 5.54
N ALA A 177 -6.19 -8.84 6.75
CA ALA A 177 -4.89 -8.33 7.15
C ALA A 177 -3.82 -9.42 7.23
N LEU A 178 -4.16 -10.62 7.71
CA LEU A 178 -3.24 -11.76 7.71
C LEU A 178 -2.86 -12.19 6.29
N ILE A 179 -3.81 -12.16 5.35
CA ILE A 179 -3.53 -12.44 3.93
C ILE A 179 -2.59 -11.37 3.36
N MET A 180 -2.83 -10.09 3.64
CA MET A 180 -1.94 -9.02 3.18
C MET A 180 -0.53 -9.13 3.77
N LEU A 181 -0.41 -9.53 5.05
CA LEU A 181 0.89 -9.77 5.66
C LEU A 181 1.62 -10.97 5.05
N SER A 182 0.90 -12.00 4.61
CA SER A 182 1.52 -13.13 3.93
C SER A 182 2.18 -12.74 2.61
N GLU A 183 1.66 -11.70 1.92
CA GLU A 183 2.27 -11.13 0.72
C GLU A 183 3.72 -10.69 0.96
N VAL A 184 3.99 -10.04 2.09
CA VAL A 184 5.35 -9.60 2.46
C VAL A 184 6.29 -10.79 2.63
N VAL A 185 5.80 -11.86 3.26
CA VAL A 185 6.59 -13.07 3.46
C VAL A 185 6.93 -13.71 2.11
N PHE A 186 5.94 -13.85 1.23
CA PHE A 186 6.14 -14.41 -0.11
C PHE A 186 7.05 -13.52 -0.97
N ALA A 187 6.85 -12.21 -0.97
CA ALA A 187 7.68 -11.27 -1.71
C ALA A 187 9.13 -11.30 -1.22
N SER A 188 9.35 -11.33 0.09
CA SER A 188 10.69 -11.40 0.68
C SER A 188 11.36 -12.74 0.39
N ALA A 189 10.66 -13.86 0.58
CA ALA A 189 11.20 -15.18 0.35
C ALA A 189 11.54 -15.39 -1.14
N SER A 190 10.67 -14.98 -2.06
CA SER A 190 10.92 -15.10 -3.50
C SER A 190 12.06 -14.19 -3.97
N SER A 191 12.16 -12.97 -3.45
CA SER A 191 13.25 -12.05 -3.78
C SER A 191 14.61 -12.59 -3.36
N VAL A 192 14.69 -13.21 -2.18
CA VAL A 192 15.93 -13.85 -1.70
C VAL A 192 16.24 -15.11 -2.51
N ALA A 193 15.25 -15.96 -2.77
CA ALA A 193 15.43 -17.18 -3.55
C ALA A 193 15.91 -16.92 -4.98
N LEU A 194 15.49 -15.77 -5.56
CA LEU A 194 15.92 -15.33 -6.90
C LEU A 194 17.20 -14.50 -6.88
N GLY A 195 17.83 -14.30 -5.71
CA GLY A 195 19.04 -13.50 -5.59
C GLY A 195 18.86 -12.00 -5.82
N ALA A 196 17.61 -11.52 -5.83
CA ALA A 196 17.27 -10.13 -6.07
C ALA A 196 17.41 -9.25 -4.81
N ALA A 197 17.49 -9.85 -3.62
CA ALA A 197 17.66 -9.14 -2.36
C ALA A 197 18.54 -9.91 -1.37
N ALA A 198 19.30 -9.17 -0.56
CA ALA A 198 20.08 -9.72 0.55
C ALA A 198 19.42 -9.33 1.88
N LEU A 199 19.07 -10.33 2.68
CA LEU A 199 18.51 -10.10 4.01
C LEU A 199 19.65 -9.82 5.01
N THR A 200 19.87 -8.54 5.30
CA THR A 200 20.76 -8.13 6.38
C THR A 200 20.04 -8.23 7.73
N GLY A 201 20.80 -8.39 8.82
CA GLY A 201 20.21 -8.45 10.18
C GLY A 201 19.34 -7.23 10.52
N ARG A 202 19.61 -6.07 9.92
CA ARG A 202 18.80 -4.85 10.08
C ARG A 202 17.45 -4.94 9.37
N ILE A 203 17.43 -5.47 8.15
CA ILE A 203 16.19 -5.69 7.39
C ILE A 203 15.31 -6.67 8.15
N TRP A 204 15.90 -7.71 8.75
CA TRP A 204 15.18 -8.64 9.61
C TRP A 204 14.59 -7.94 10.84
N LEU A 205 15.41 -7.19 11.59
CA LEU A 205 14.98 -6.50 12.81
C LEU A 205 13.96 -5.40 12.52
N GLY A 206 14.26 -4.48 11.62
CA GLY A 206 13.36 -3.38 11.28
C GLY A 206 12.09 -3.86 10.58
N GLY A 207 12.21 -4.84 9.68
CA GLY A 207 11.10 -5.46 9.01
C GLY A 207 10.13 -6.17 9.96
N SER A 208 10.64 -6.93 10.92
CA SER A 208 9.79 -7.57 11.94
C SER A 208 9.01 -6.57 12.78
N LEU A 209 9.60 -5.42 13.15
CA LEU A 209 8.91 -4.37 13.88
C LEU A 209 7.79 -3.73 13.06
N ILE A 210 8.04 -3.45 11.76
CA ILE A 210 7.02 -2.91 10.85
C ILE A 210 5.86 -3.89 10.70
N LEU A 211 6.18 -5.17 10.47
CA LEU A 211 5.18 -6.23 10.33
C LEU A 211 4.38 -6.45 11.62
N LEU A 212 5.02 -6.39 12.78
CA LEU A 212 4.34 -6.47 14.07
C LEU A 212 3.40 -5.28 14.28
N ALA A 213 3.81 -4.07 13.92
CA ALA A 213 2.94 -2.90 13.97
C ALA A 213 1.73 -3.03 13.03
N ALA A 214 1.95 -3.52 11.81
CA ALA A 214 0.90 -3.78 10.84
C ALA A 214 -0.06 -4.87 11.32
N LEU A 215 0.47 -5.99 11.84
CA LEU A 215 -0.32 -7.08 12.42
C LEU A 215 -1.14 -6.58 13.63
N TRP A 216 -0.53 -5.84 14.53
CA TRP A 216 -1.25 -5.24 15.66
C TRP A 216 -2.35 -4.30 15.19
N SER A 217 -2.09 -3.46 14.18
CA SER A 217 -3.11 -2.60 13.57
C SER A 217 -4.27 -3.41 12.99
N ALA A 218 -3.97 -4.52 12.37
CA ALA A 218 -4.94 -5.42 11.78
C ALA A 218 -5.81 -6.14 12.81
N LEU A 219 -5.21 -6.56 13.93
CA LEU A 219 -5.90 -7.28 15.00
C LEU A 219 -6.67 -6.34 15.93
N SER A 220 -6.37 -5.05 15.93
CA SER A 220 -7.08 -4.07 16.75
C SER A 220 -8.42 -3.71 16.11
N ASN A 221 -9.48 -3.87 16.87
CA ASN A 221 -10.85 -3.55 16.47
C ASN A 221 -11.13 -2.04 16.61
N ASP A 222 -10.26 -1.18 16.08
CA ASP A 222 -10.43 0.27 16.08
C ASP A 222 -11.44 0.74 15.00
N GLY A 223 -12.41 -0.10 14.67
CA GLY A 223 -13.56 0.29 13.85
C GLY A 223 -14.37 1.37 14.58
N PRO A 224 -14.98 2.33 13.85
CA PRO A 224 -15.87 3.30 14.48
C PRO A 224 -16.92 2.56 15.29
N ALA A 225 -17.08 2.97 16.57
CA ALA A 225 -18.12 2.42 17.42
C ALA A 225 -19.46 2.45 16.67
N PRO A 226 -20.24 1.37 16.67
CA PRO A 226 -21.51 1.35 15.97
C PRO A 226 -22.32 2.55 16.48
N LYS A 227 -22.72 3.44 15.54
CA LYS A 227 -23.62 4.54 15.88
C LYS A 227 -24.83 3.90 16.56
N ARG A 228 -24.99 4.13 17.85
CA ARG A 228 -26.20 3.74 18.57
C ARG A 228 -27.35 4.36 17.80
N SER A 229 -28.15 3.54 17.13
CA SER A 229 -29.42 3.98 16.59
C SER A 229 -30.19 4.65 17.74
N PRO A 230 -30.72 5.87 17.55
CA PRO A 230 -31.57 6.46 18.56
C PRO A 230 -32.71 5.47 18.81
N THR A 231 -32.78 4.98 20.05
CA THR A 231 -33.88 4.16 20.52
C THR A 231 -35.16 4.94 20.22
N LYS A 232 -35.96 4.46 19.26
CA LYS A 232 -37.31 4.95 19.10
C LYS A 232 -37.99 4.73 20.45
N CYS A 233 -38.15 5.80 21.20
CA CYS A 233 -39.14 5.83 22.26
C CYS A 233 -40.50 5.59 21.57
N GLN A 234 -40.97 4.36 21.57
CA GLN A 234 -42.38 4.08 21.38
C GLN A 234 -43.07 4.64 22.62
N GLY A 235 -43.57 5.87 22.47
CA GLY A 235 -44.52 6.43 23.39
C GLY A 235 -45.77 5.58 23.31
N ALA A 236 -46.12 5.01 24.44
CA ALA A 236 -47.44 4.50 24.71
C ALA A 236 -48.44 5.66 24.60
N ASN A 237 -49.47 5.46 23.80
CA ASN A 237 -50.87 5.82 24.08
C ASN A 237 -51.77 4.99 23.15
#